data_1efdd34def39c48de68e7cb56e8648ba
#
_entry.id   1efdd34def39c48de68e7cb56e8648ba
#
_cell.length_a   1.000
_cell.length_b   1.000
_cell.length_c   1.000
_cell.angle_alpha   90.00
_cell.angle_beta   90.00
_cell.angle_gamma   90.00
#
_symmetry.space_group_name_H-M   'P 1'
#
loop_
_entity.id
_entity.type
_entity.pdbx_description
1 polymer ?
#
loop_
_entity_poly.entity_id
_entity_poly.type
_entity_poly.pdbx_seq_one_letter_code
_entity_poly.pdbx_strand_id
1 'polypeptide(L)'
;MKKIIRYFSLLIGFTASFTSLAREKISLMLDWYVNPDHAAIIVAQQKGFFEKNNLDVEIIEPADPSLPPKLVAAGKVDLAINYQPQLYQQVAEGLPLVRVGSLISSPLNSVVVLKNSNIKTLADLKGKKVGYSVSGFEDVLLDTMLRSIGLSNQDVKLVNVNWSLSPSLLTGQVDAVIGAFRNFELNQIHLEKQEGLAFFPEQYGVPVYDELILVANKNNLA
;
A
#
# COMPACT_ATOMS: atom_id res chain seq x y z
N MET A 1 25.02 -86.94 3.16
CA MET A 1 23.92 -86.08 2.75
C MET A 1 23.95 -84.82 3.58
N LYS A 2 24.48 -83.68 3.03
CA LYS A 2 24.59 -82.38 3.74
C LYS A 2 23.38 -81.52 3.37
N LYS A 3 22.54 -81.11 4.34
CA LYS A 3 21.41 -80.17 4.16
C LYS A 3 21.98 -78.76 4.22
N ILE A 4 21.85 -78.02 3.11
CA ILE A 4 22.14 -76.59 3.05
C ILE A 4 20.92 -75.81 3.46
N ILE A 5 20.93 -75.13 4.58
CA ILE A 5 19.89 -74.22 5.03
C ILE A 5 20.23 -72.84 4.40
N ARG A 6 19.34 -72.38 3.49
CA ARG A 6 19.39 -70.99 2.94
C ARG A 6 18.65 -70.04 3.86
N TYR A 7 19.38 -69.12 4.51
CA TYR A 7 18.79 -67.98 5.17
C TYR A 7 18.42 -66.93 4.18
N PHE A 8 17.12 -66.68 4.04
CA PHE A 8 16.60 -65.60 3.23
C PHE A 8 16.44 -64.37 4.13
N SER A 9 17.42 -63.47 4.16
CA SER A 9 17.36 -62.20 4.92
C SER A 9 16.44 -61.26 4.17
N LEU A 10 15.24 -61.06 4.73
CA LEU A 10 14.26 -60.07 4.27
C LEU A 10 14.72 -58.70 4.74
N LEU A 11 15.34 -57.87 3.85
CA LEU A 11 15.72 -56.50 4.11
C LEU A 11 14.45 -55.63 3.93
N ILE A 12 13.75 -55.34 5.03
CA ILE A 12 12.66 -54.36 5.02
C ILE A 12 13.27 -52.97 4.95
N GLY A 13 13.33 -52.41 3.75
CA GLY A 13 13.73 -51.02 3.53
C GLY A 13 12.63 -50.09 4.08
N PHE A 14 12.95 -49.43 5.21
CA PHE A 14 12.09 -48.39 5.76
C PHE A 14 12.31 -47.13 4.88
N THR A 15 11.50 -46.93 3.85
CA THR A 15 11.46 -45.67 3.11
C THR A 15 10.75 -44.63 3.98
N ALA A 16 11.53 -43.84 4.71
CA ALA A 16 11.03 -42.64 5.36
C ALA A 16 10.58 -41.65 4.25
N SER A 17 9.30 -41.64 3.96
CA SER A 17 8.71 -40.60 3.11
C SER A 17 8.82 -39.29 3.88
N PHE A 18 9.81 -38.49 3.57
CA PHE A 18 9.84 -37.08 3.95
C PHE A 18 8.71 -36.41 3.17
N THR A 19 7.55 -36.24 3.79
CA THR A 19 6.54 -35.31 3.31
C THR A 19 7.15 -33.92 3.44
N SER A 20 7.72 -33.43 2.34
CA SER A 20 7.98 -32.01 2.21
C SER A 20 6.62 -31.31 2.36
N LEU A 21 6.34 -30.69 3.50
CA LEU A 21 5.20 -29.80 3.59
C LEU A 21 5.42 -28.71 2.55
N ALA A 22 4.54 -28.68 1.54
CA ALA A 22 4.52 -27.58 0.59
C ALA A 22 4.30 -26.28 1.38
N ARG A 23 5.09 -25.24 1.07
CA ARG A 23 4.92 -23.93 1.68
C ARG A 23 3.52 -23.40 1.36
N GLU A 24 2.92 -22.72 2.31
CA GLU A 24 1.65 -22.02 2.10
C GLU A 24 1.89 -20.82 1.19
N LYS A 25 1.16 -20.78 0.07
CA LYS A 25 1.25 -19.68 -0.89
C LYS A 25 0.34 -18.54 -0.46
N ILE A 26 0.89 -17.34 -0.39
CA ILE A 26 0.18 -16.11 -0.06
C ILE A 26 0.50 -15.06 -1.11
N SER A 27 -0.51 -14.50 -1.74
CA SER A 27 -0.40 -13.33 -2.60
C SER A 27 -0.56 -12.05 -1.78
N LEU A 28 0.44 -11.18 -1.83
CA LEU A 28 0.45 -9.87 -1.17
C LEU A 28 0.55 -8.77 -2.22
N MET A 29 -0.51 -8.00 -2.41
CA MET A 29 -0.51 -6.87 -3.32
C MET A 29 -0.12 -5.60 -2.56
N LEU A 30 0.85 -4.85 -3.09
CA LEU A 30 1.25 -3.55 -2.58
C LEU A 30 0.19 -2.50 -2.94
N ASP A 31 0.23 -1.33 -2.28
CA ASP A 31 -0.60 -0.17 -2.60
C ASP A 31 -0.04 0.66 -3.77
N TRP A 32 1.28 0.59 -3.95
CA TRP A 32 2.06 1.37 -4.90
C TRP A 32 3.14 0.50 -5.55
N TYR A 33 3.90 1.03 -6.51
CA TYR A 33 5.16 0.39 -6.92
C TYR A 33 6.14 0.34 -5.74
N VAL A 34 7.08 -0.62 -5.78
CA VAL A 34 8.05 -0.81 -4.69
C VAL A 34 8.77 0.49 -4.37
N ASN A 35 8.74 0.88 -3.11
CA ASN A 35 9.36 2.07 -2.59
C ASN A 35 9.89 1.82 -1.16
N PRO A 36 10.58 2.78 -0.52
CA PRO A 36 11.16 2.60 0.82
C PRO A 36 10.14 2.21 1.91
N ASP A 37 8.87 2.57 1.79
CA ASP A 37 7.84 2.26 2.78
C ASP A 37 7.49 0.77 2.82
N HIS A 38 7.82 0.02 1.75
CA HIS A 38 7.71 -1.44 1.69
C HIS A 38 8.95 -2.17 2.22
N ALA A 39 9.96 -1.47 2.76
CA ALA A 39 11.26 -2.05 3.13
C ALA A 39 11.12 -3.27 4.05
N ALA A 40 10.21 -3.27 5.02
CA ALA A 40 10.01 -4.40 5.94
C ALA A 40 9.59 -5.68 5.19
N ILE A 41 8.71 -5.57 4.20
CA ILE A 41 8.21 -6.69 3.38
C ILE A 41 9.34 -7.21 2.48
N ILE A 42 10.03 -6.31 1.78
CA ILE A 42 11.11 -6.67 0.85
C ILE A 42 12.30 -7.31 1.58
N VAL A 43 12.67 -6.77 2.75
CA VAL A 43 13.73 -7.35 3.59
C VAL A 43 13.31 -8.72 4.12
N ALA A 44 12.05 -8.90 4.54
CA ALA A 44 11.55 -10.20 4.98
C ALA A 44 11.67 -11.26 3.89
N GLN A 45 11.33 -10.93 2.65
CA GLN A 45 11.48 -11.81 1.50
C GLN A 45 12.97 -12.11 1.22
N GLN A 46 13.80 -11.07 1.09
CA GLN A 46 15.23 -11.23 0.73
C GLN A 46 16.04 -11.97 1.79
N LYS A 47 15.66 -11.85 3.07
CA LYS A 47 16.30 -12.56 4.18
C LYS A 47 15.72 -13.95 4.43
N GLY A 48 14.76 -14.39 3.62
CA GLY A 48 14.11 -15.69 3.73
C GLY A 48 13.26 -15.85 4.99
N PHE A 49 12.73 -14.76 5.56
CA PHE A 49 11.91 -14.85 6.77
C PHE A 49 10.55 -15.48 6.49
N PHE A 50 9.99 -15.27 5.33
CA PHE A 50 8.76 -15.96 4.91
C PHE A 50 9.00 -17.46 4.77
N GLU A 51 10.05 -17.85 4.06
CA GLU A 51 10.41 -19.26 3.88
C GLU A 51 10.67 -20.01 5.19
N LYS A 52 11.35 -19.35 6.14
CA LYS A 52 11.60 -19.92 7.48
C LYS A 52 10.31 -20.19 8.27
N ASN A 53 9.23 -19.51 7.90
CA ASN A 53 7.90 -19.71 8.48
C ASN A 53 6.97 -20.53 7.56
N ASN A 54 7.52 -21.30 6.62
CA ASN A 54 6.80 -22.11 5.64
C ASN A 54 5.83 -21.33 4.75
N LEU A 55 6.11 -20.04 4.50
CA LEU A 55 5.34 -19.20 3.61
C LEU A 55 6.08 -19.02 2.28
N ASP A 56 5.32 -19.04 1.18
CA ASP A 56 5.75 -18.65 -0.17
C ASP A 56 4.94 -17.39 -0.54
N VAL A 57 5.54 -16.21 -0.29
CA VAL A 57 4.84 -14.93 -0.45
C VAL A 57 5.16 -14.34 -1.83
N GLU A 58 4.13 -14.25 -2.67
CA GLU A 58 4.18 -13.54 -3.94
C GLU A 58 3.85 -12.07 -3.72
N ILE A 59 4.85 -11.18 -3.90
CA ILE A 59 4.67 -9.72 -3.78
C ILE A 59 4.29 -9.18 -5.15
N ILE A 60 3.15 -8.49 -5.24
CA ILE A 60 2.54 -8.02 -6.49
C ILE A 60 2.42 -6.50 -6.46
N GLU A 61 3.01 -5.81 -7.44
CA GLU A 61 2.73 -4.40 -7.67
C GLU A 61 1.38 -4.23 -8.38
N PRO A 62 0.54 -3.27 -7.97
CA PRO A 62 -0.77 -3.10 -8.59
C PRO A 62 -0.67 -2.45 -9.99
N ALA A 63 -1.58 -2.84 -10.89
CA ALA A 63 -1.72 -2.20 -12.20
C ALA A 63 -2.39 -0.80 -12.11
N ASP A 64 -3.16 -0.56 -11.06
CA ASP A 64 -3.84 0.70 -10.74
C ASP A 64 -3.85 0.87 -9.21
N PRO A 65 -3.46 2.04 -8.66
CA PRO A 65 -3.33 2.23 -7.21
C PRO A 65 -4.65 2.13 -6.44
N SER A 66 -5.80 2.18 -7.11
CA SER A 66 -7.13 2.02 -6.48
C SER A 66 -7.61 0.57 -6.40
N LEU A 67 -6.87 -0.39 -6.96
CA LEU A 67 -7.32 -1.79 -7.08
C LEU A 67 -7.04 -2.69 -5.87
N PRO A 68 -5.93 -2.57 -5.13
CA PRO A 68 -5.49 -3.58 -4.18
C PRO A 68 -6.58 -4.05 -3.21
N PRO A 69 -7.25 -3.19 -2.43
CA PRO A 69 -8.28 -3.65 -1.50
C PRO A 69 -9.51 -4.26 -2.20
N LYS A 70 -9.84 -3.82 -3.43
CA LYS A 70 -10.95 -4.38 -4.20
C LYS A 70 -10.67 -5.81 -4.65
N LEU A 71 -9.40 -6.11 -4.99
CA LEU A 71 -8.98 -7.46 -5.37
C LEU A 71 -8.97 -8.41 -4.18
N VAL A 72 -8.61 -7.95 -2.97
CA VAL A 72 -8.79 -8.71 -1.73
C VAL A 72 -10.26 -8.96 -1.45
N ALA A 73 -11.11 -7.94 -1.54
CA ALA A 73 -12.56 -8.09 -1.33
C ALA A 73 -13.18 -9.10 -2.31
N ALA A 74 -12.68 -9.15 -3.54
CA ALA A 74 -13.10 -10.10 -4.57
C ALA A 74 -12.45 -11.49 -4.46
N GLY A 75 -11.57 -11.74 -3.47
CA GLY A 75 -10.85 -13.00 -3.31
C GLY A 75 -9.87 -13.32 -4.44
N LYS A 76 -9.32 -12.29 -5.11
CA LYS A 76 -8.34 -12.45 -6.20
C LYS A 76 -6.89 -12.42 -5.72
N VAL A 77 -6.65 -11.81 -4.57
CA VAL A 77 -5.40 -11.82 -3.81
C VAL A 77 -5.74 -12.03 -2.33
N ASP A 78 -4.81 -12.59 -1.57
CA ASP A 78 -5.04 -12.94 -0.18
C ASP A 78 -4.95 -11.72 0.73
N LEU A 79 -3.93 -10.90 0.52
CA LEU A 79 -3.61 -9.73 1.31
C LEU A 79 -3.33 -8.52 0.42
N ALA A 80 -3.61 -7.33 0.92
CA ALA A 80 -3.13 -6.10 0.30
C ALA A 80 -2.70 -5.07 1.35
N ILE A 81 -1.81 -4.18 0.93
CA ILE A 81 -1.57 -2.92 1.62
C ILE A 81 -2.73 -1.98 1.28
N ASN A 82 -3.22 -1.27 2.28
CA ASN A 82 -4.33 -0.34 2.20
C ASN A 82 -4.09 0.81 3.18
N TYR A 83 -4.91 1.85 3.12
CA TYR A 83 -4.87 3.01 4.00
C TYR A 83 -6.00 2.91 5.03
N GLN A 84 -5.72 3.21 6.30
CA GLN A 84 -6.74 3.06 7.35
C GLN A 84 -8.02 3.87 7.10
N PRO A 85 -7.98 5.15 6.68
CA PRO A 85 -9.20 5.89 6.37
C PRO A 85 -9.98 5.30 5.18
N GLN A 86 -9.28 4.81 4.15
CA GLN A 86 -9.91 4.15 3.01
C GLN A 86 -10.61 2.85 3.42
N LEU A 87 -9.98 2.06 4.32
CA LEU A 87 -10.61 0.85 4.86
C LEU A 87 -11.97 1.16 5.52
N TYR A 88 -12.06 2.24 6.31
CA TYR A 88 -13.31 2.62 6.96
C TYR A 88 -14.42 2.92 5.95
N GLN A 89 -14.11 3.64 4.88
CA GLN A 89 -15.06 3.93 3.79
C GLN A 89 -15.50 2.64 3.10
N GLN A 90 -14.55 1.79 2.71
CA GLN A 90 -14.81 0.54 2.01
C GLN A 90 -15.66 -0.43 2.83
N VAL A 91 -15.42 -0.52 4.14
CA VAL A 91 -16.24 -1.34 5.05
C VAL A 91 -17.64 -0.74 5.20
N ALA A 92 -17.78 0.58 5.27
CA ALA A 92 -19.08 1.26 5.30
C ALA A 92 -19.88 1.03 3.99
N GLU A 93 -19.19 0.91 2.86
CA GLU A 93 -19.77 0.54 1.56
C GLU A 93 -20.09 -0.95 1.44
N GLY A 94 -19.74 -1.76 2.44
CA GLY A 94 -20.06 -3.19 2.49
C GLY A 94 -18.98 -4.13 1.97
N LEU A 95 -17.77 -3.64 1.67
CA LEU A 95 -16.67 -4.52 1.27
C LEU A 95 -16.27 -5.43 2.45
N PRO A 96 -16.06 -6.73 2.21
CA PRO A 96 -15.73 -7.70 3.26
C PRO A 96 -14.25 -7.62 3.65
N LEU A 97 -13.78 -6.45 4.03
CA LEU A 97 -12.40 -6.21 4.40
C LEU A 97 -12.23 -6.12 5.91
N VAL A 98 -11.05 -6.55 6.38
CA VAL A 98 -10.62 -6.40 7.77
C VAL A 98 -9.13 -6.14 7.82
N ARG A 99 -8.71 -5.28 8.75
CA ARG A 99 -7.30 -5.05 9.06
C ARG A 99 -6.74 -6.23 9.82
N VAL A 100 -5.60 -6.75 9.37
CA VAL A 100 -4.86 -7.85 10.03
C VAL A 100 -3.48 -7.42 10.53
N GLY A 101 -3.01 -6.22 10.14
CA GLY A 101 -1.73 -5.69 10.62
C GLY A 101 -1.55 -4.21 10.28
N SER A 102 -0.47 -3.61 10.80
CA SER A 102 0.02 -2.28 10.42
C SER A 102 1.47 -2.38 9.96
N LEU A 103 1.76 -1.69 8.87
CA LEU A 103 3.11 -1.52 8.35
C LEU A 103 3.68 -0.16 8.79
N ILE A 104 2.88 0.92 8.65
CA ILE A 104 3.24 2.28 9.06
C ILE A 104 2.10 2.89 9.86
N SER A 105 2.36 3.19 11.14
CA SER A 105 1.37 3.62 12.13
C SER A 105 1.31 5.15 12.33
N SER A 106 1.71 5.90 11.33
CA SER A 106 1.64 7.37 11.33
C SER A 106 1.33 7.91 9.95
N PRO A 107 0.64 9.05 9.82
CA PRO A 107 0.32 9.64 8.52
C PRO A 107 1.58 10.01 7.75
N LEU A 108 1.64 9.61 6.48
CA LEU A 108 2.67 10.03 5.52
C LEU A 108 2.10 10.96 4.44
N ASN A 109 0.82 10.78 4.11
CA ASN A 109 0.13 11.55 3.09
C ASN A 109 0.20 13.05 3.35
N SER A 110 0.27 13.83 2.29
CA SER A 110 0.29 15.29 2.34
C SER A 110 -0.20 15.92 1.04
N VAL A 111 -0.66 17.16 1.11
CA VAL A 111 -0.75 18.02 -0.06
C VAL A 111 0.61 18.66 -0.28
N VAL A 112 1.18 18.49 -1.48
CA VAL A 112 2.48 19.05 -1.84
C VAL A 112 2.34 20.02 -3.00
N VAL A 113 3.01 21.16 -2.87
CA VAL A 113 3.21 22.17 -3.92
C VAL A 113 4.70 22.44 -4.10
N LEU A 114 5.10 23.01 -5.22
CA LEU A 114 6.48 23.52 -5.33
C LEU A 114 6.67 24.77 -4.46
N LYS A 115 7.73 24.81 -3.68
CA LYS A 115 8.04 25.92 -2.75
C LYS A 115 8.19 27.27 -3.46
N ASN A 116 8.63 27.26 -4.71
CA ASN A 116 8.76 28.45 -5.57
C ASN A 116 7.45 28.86 -6.25
N SER A 117 6.35 28.09 -6.09
CA SER A 117 5.02 28.44 -6.61
C SER A 117 4.41 29.61 -5.83
N ASN A 118 3.28 30.14 -6.34
CA ASN A 118 2.51 31.18 -5.64
C ASN A 118 1.57 30.62 -4.55
N ILE A 119 1.59 29.30 -4.30
CA ILE A 119 0.78 28.64 -3.28
C ILE A 119 1.60 28.55 -2.00
N LYS A 120 1.19 29.26 -0.95
CA LYS A 120 1.86 29.33 0.36
C LYS A 120 0.99 28.80 1.49
N THR A 121 -0.31 28.74 1.27
CA THR A 121 -1.32 28.21 2.21
C THR A 121 -2.26 27.27 1.48
N LEU A 122 -2.98 26.46 2.23
CA LEU A 122 -4.00 25.57 1.62
C LEU A 122 -5.13 26.38 0.94
N ALA A 123 -5.42 27.60 1.38
CA ALA A 123 -6.41 28.48 0.77
C ALA A 123 -6.04 28.92 -0.65
N ASP A 124 -4.75 28.97 -0.98
CA ASP A 124 -4.27 29.35 -2.31
C ASP A 124 -4.56 28.27 -3.37
N LEU A 125 -5.05 27.10 -2.96
CA LEU A 125 -5.51 26.05 -3.86
C LEU A 125 -6.80 26.37 -4.60
N LYS A 126 -7.54 27.41 -4.17
CA LYS A 126 -8.78 27.82 -4.84
C LYS A 126 -8.56 28.07 -6.32
N GLY A 127 -9.33 27.36 -7.18
CA GLY A 127 -9.24 27.44 -8.64
C GLY A 127 -8.05 26.66 -9.26
N LYS A 128 -7.17 26.06 -8.44
CA LYS A 128 -5.98 25.34 -8.88
C LYS A 128 -6.28 23.91 -9.30
N LYS A 129 -5.36 23.33 -10.07
CA LYS A 129 -5.38 21.91 -10.41
C LYS A 129 -4.68 21.13 -9.30
N VAL A 130 -5.37 20.17 -8.71
CA VAL A 130 -4.83 19.28 -7.70
C VAL A 130 -4.82 17.85 -8.25
N GLY A 131 -3.63 17.27 -8.39
CA GLY A 131 -3.43 15.90 -8.81
C GLY A 131 -3.71 14.93 -7.66
N TYR A 132 -4.30 13.79 -7.98
CA TYR A 132 -4.49 12.67 -7.05
C TYR A 132 -4.31 11.35 -7.80
N SER A 133 -4.03 10.26 -7.06
CA SER A 133 -3.80 8.92 -7.61
C SER A 133 -4.85 7.92 -7.16
N VAL A 134 -5.15 7.85 -5.86
CA VAL A 134 -6.07 6.87 -5.27
C VAL A 134 -7.46 7.49 -5.14
N SER A 135 -8.31 7.20 -6.11
CA SER A 135 -9.69 7.68 -6.13
C SER A 135 -10.53 7.08 -4.99
N GLY A 136 -11.37 7.91 -4.39
CA GLY A 136 -12.21 7.52 -3.24
C GLY A 136 -11.49 7.55 -1.90
N PHE A 137 -10.22 7.95 -1.88
CA PHE A 137 -9.45 8.16 -0.66
C PHE A 137 -8.82 9.56 -0.62
N GLU A 138 -7.93 9.86 -1.55
CA GLU A 138 -7.17 11.11 -1.55
C GLU A 138 -8.04 12.33 -1.80
N ASP A 139 -9.05 12.20 -2.66
CA ASP A 139 -10.06 13.24 -2.89
C ASP A 139 -10.92 13.51 -1.64
N VAL A 140 -11.26 12.48 -0.88
CA VAL A 140 -12.00 12.64 0.40
C VAL A 140 -11.10 13.25 1.48
N LEU A 141 -9.82 12.84 1.52
CA LEU A 141 -8.83 13.41 2.42
C LEU A 141 -8.64 14.91 2.15
N LEU A 142 -8.48 15.28 0.87
CA LEU A 142 -8.37 16.67 0.44
C LEU A 142 -9.62 17.48 0.79
N ASP A 143 -10.83 16.95 0.55
CA ASP A 143 -12.09 17.64 0.90
C ASP A 143 -12.17 17.95 2.39
N THR A 144 -11.74 17.01 3.24
CA THR A 144 -11.67 17.19 4.68
C THR A 144 -10.73 18.34 5.06
N MET A 145 -9.54 18.36 4.47
CA MET A 145 -8.56 19.42 4.69
C MET A 145 -9.09 20.80 4.21
N LEU A 146 -9.70 20.84 3.03
CA LEU A 146 -10.27 22.06 2.47
C LEU A 146 -11.44 22.59 3.31
N ARG A 147 -12.33 21.70 3.79
CA ARG A 147 -13.46 22.08 4.67
C ARG A 147 -13.01 22.72 5.97
N SER A 148 -11.87 22.32 6.51
CA SER A 148 -11.32 22.92 7.74
C SER A 148 -11.00 24.43 7.60
N ILE A 149 -10.87 24.90 6.35
CA ILE A 149 -10.58 26.31 6.02
C ILE A 149 -11.71 26.97 5.20
N GLY A 150 -12.90 26.35 5.15
CA GLY A 150 -14.09 26.90 4.48
C GLY A 150 -14.12 26.73 2.97
N LEU A 151 -13.28 25.86 2.41
CA LEU A 151 -13.30 25.43 1.01
C LEU A 151 -13.79 23.99 0.88
N SER A 152 -13.89 23.49 -0.35
CA SER A 152 -14.27 22.12 -0.68
C SER A 152 -13.61 21.65 -1.98
N ASN A 153 -13.78 20.39 -2.35
CA ASN A 153 -13.34 19.89 -3.65
C ASN A 153 -13.96 20.62 -4.85
N GLN A 154 -15.09 21.34 -4.66
CA GLN A 154 -15.69 22.16 -5.72
C GLN A 154 -14.89 23.44 -6.02
N ASP A 155 -14.05 23.86 -5.09
CA ASP A 155 -13.21 25.04 -5.21
C ASP A 155 -11.87 24.77 -5.93
N VAL A 156 -11.58 23.49 -6.24
CA VAL A 156 -10.35 23.05 -6.94
C VAL A 156 -10.68 22.23 -8.19
N LYS A 157 -9.69 22.00 -9.05
CA LYS A 157 -9.83 21.13 -10.21
C LYS A 157 -9.07 19.83 -9.96
N LEU A 158 -9.79 18.77 -9.60
CA LEU A 158 -9.19 17.46 -9.38
C LEU A 158 -8.76 16.83 -10.70
N VAL A 159 -7.54 16.30 -10.74
CA VAL A 159 -6.94 15.66 -11.91
C VAL A 159 -6.37 14.31 -11.46
N ASN A 160 -6.89 13.21 -12.00
CA ASN A 160 -6.27 11.92 -11.77
C ASN A 160 -4.94 11.87 -12.52
N VAL A 161 -3.84 11.73 -11.79
CA VAL A 161 -2.47 11.65 -12.34
C VAL A 161 -1.90 10.23 -12.28
N ASN A 162 -2.70 9.27 -11.81
CA ASN A 162 -2.31 7.88 -11.66
C ASN A 162 -0.96 7.77 -10.91
N TRP A 163 0.07 7.16 -11.49
CA TRP A 163 1.39 6.96 -10.87
C TRP A 163 2.29 8.21 -10.85
N SER A 164 1.82 9.34 -11.36
CA SER A 164 2.66 10.49 -11.72
C SER A 164 2.51 11.68 -10.76
N LEU A 165 2.45 11.47 -9.44
CA LEU A 165 2.35 12.57 -8.46
C LEU A 165 3.47 13.59 -8.63
N SER A 166 4.72 13.21 -8.32
CA SER A 166 5.88 14.09 -8.43
C SER A 166 6.13 14.57 -9.87
N PRO A 167 6.09 13.72 -10.91
CA PRO A 167 6.27 14.19 -12.29
C PRO A 167 5.23 15.20 -12.75
N SER A 168 3.95 15.04 -12.39
CA SER A 168 2.88 15.97 -12.78
C SER A 168 3.04 17.33 -12.12
N LEU A 169 3.51 17.36 -10.86
CA LEU A 169 3.81 18.59 -10.15
C LEU A 169 5.05 19.30 -10.75
N LEU A 170 6.13 18.55 -10.98
CA LEU A 170 7.39 19.09 -11.52
C LEU A 170 7.25 19.66 -12.93
N THR A 171 6.39 19.07 -13.76
CA THR A 171 6.14 19.54 -15.14
C THR A 171 5.09 20.63 -15.22
N GLY A 172 4.41 20.97 -14.10
CA GLY A 172 3.34 21.96 -14.08
C GLY A 172 2.03 21.49 -14.73
N GLN A 173 1.85 20.18 -14.91
CA GLN A 173 0.57 19.59 -15.33
C GLN A 173 -0.52 19.89 -14.30
N VAL A 174 -0.14 19.85 -13.01
CA VAL A 174 -0.95 20.25 -11.85
C VAL A 174 -0.20 21.27 -10.99
N ASP A 175 -0.95 22.05 -10.21
CA ASP A 175 -0.40 23.08 -9.32
C ASP A 175 -0.02 22.51 -7.93
N ALA A 176 -0.69 21.44 -7.54
CA ALA A 176 -0.51 20.69 -6.29
C ALA A 176 -0.80 19.21 -6.51
N VAL A 177 -0.36 18.36 -5.59
CA VAL A 177 -0.76 16.96 -5.51
C VAL A 177 -1.18 16.62 -4.09
N ILE A 178 -2.22 15.80 -3.92
CA ILE A 178 -2.56 15.06 -2.70
C ILE A 178 -2.17 13.60 -2.89
N GLY A 179 -1.81 12.88 -1.85
CA GLY A 179 -1.30 11.51 -1.95
C GLY A 179 0.21 11.42 -1.83
N ALA A 180 0.90 12.55 -1.91
CA ALA A 180 2.35 12.60 -1.80
C ALA A 180 2.80 12.29 -0.36
N PHE A 181 3.66 11.27 -0.20
CA PHE A 181 4.23 10.91 1.08
C PHE A 181 5.39 11.83 1.44
N ARG A 182 5.38 12.31 2.69
CA ARG A 182 6.37 13.26 3.22
C ARG A 182 7.81 12.72 3.25
N ASN A 183 7.97 11.42 3.25
CA ASN A 183 9.27 10.74 3.24
C ASN A 183 9.69 10.22 1.85
N PHE A 184 8.79 10.19 0.87
CA PHE A 184 9.07 9.64 -0.46
C PHE A 184 8.98 10.72 -1.55
N GLU A 185 7.80 11.28 -1.87
CA GLU A 185 7.64 12.26 -2.94
C GLU A 185 8.37 13.58 -2.67
N LEU A 186 8.42 14.05 -1.41
CA LEU A 186 9.25 15.22 -1.08
C LEU A 186 10.71 14.97 -1.39
N ASN A 187 11.20 13.75 -1.15
CA ASN A 187 12.58 13.39 -1.47
C ASN A 187 12.80 13.28 -2.99
N GLN A 188 11.83 12.74 -3.75
CA GLN A 188 11.88 12.73 -5.21
C GLN A 188 11.99 14.14 -5.78
N ILE A 189 11.17 15.09 -5.29
CA ILE A 189 11.20 16.50 -5.70
C ILE A 189 12.57 17.12 -5.38
N HIS A 190 13.14 16.78 -4.23
CA HIS A 190 14.47 17.26 -3.83
C HIS A 190 15.58 16.73 -4.75
N LEU A 191 15.53 15.47 -5.15
CA LEU A 191 16.49 14.86 -6.08
C LEU A 191 16.47 15.56 -7.45
N GLU A 192 15.30 16.06 -7.87
CA GLU A 192 15.14 16.89 -9.07
C GLU A 192 15.53 18.36 -8.87
N LYS A 193 16.25 18.67 -7.79
CA LYS A 193 16.76 20.00 -7.43
C LYS A 193 15.64 21.06 -7.26
N GLN A 194 14.47 20.61 -6.87
CA GLN A 194 13.32 21.43 -6.51
C GLN A 194 13.04 21.27 -5.00
N GLU A 195 12.25 22.16 -4.43
CA GLU A 195 11.80 22.05 -3.05
C GLU A 195 10.27 21.96 -3.02
N GLY A 196 9.75 20.95 -2.30
CA GLY A 196 8.34 20.84 -1.98
C GLY A 196 7.97 21.61 -0.72
N LEU A 197 6.76 22.16 -0.69
CA LEU A 197 6.09 22.65 0.51
C LEU A 197 4.90 21.71 0.76
N ALA A 198 4.86 21.10 1.95
CA ALA A 198 3.82 20.14 2.30
C ALA A 198 2.83 20.71 3.32
N PHE A 199 1.54 20.40 3.15
CA PHE A 199 0.45 20.62 4.10
C PHE A 199 0.00 19.27 4.62
N PHE A 200 0.09 19.07 5.92
CA PHE A 200 -0.16 17.76 6.54
C PHE A 200 -1.62 17.63 6.97
N PRO A 201 -2.32 16.52 6.65
CA PRO A 201 -3.73 16.31 6.95
C PRO A 201 -4.08 16.52 8.43
N GLU A 202 -3.22 16.09 9.35
CA GLU A 202 -3.42 16.22 10.79
C GLU A 202 -3.45 17.69 11.29
N GLN A 203 -2.97 18.62 10.48
CA GLN A 203 -3.06 20.07 10.76
C GLN A 203 -4.36 20.70 10.26
N TYR A 204 -5.14 19.94 9.47
CA TYR A 204 -6.34 20.41 8.77
C TYR A 204 -7.56 19.52 9.05
N GLY A 205 -7.72 19.08 10.30
CA GLY A 205 -8.94 18.43 10.77
C GLY A 205 -9.02 16.93 10.54
N VAL A 206 -7.99 16.32 9.95
CA VAL A 206 -7.93 14.86 9.82
C VAL A 206 -7.30 14.27 11.08
N PRO A 207 -7.95 13.30 11.77
CA PRO A 207 -7.33 12.60 12.89
C PRO A 207 -6.06 11.85 12.46
N VAL A 208 -5.13 11.64 13.39
CA VAL A 208 -3.97 10.77 13.17
C VAL A 208 -4.46 9.36 12.87
N TYR A 209 -3.84 8.71 11.88
CA TYR A 209 -4.22 7.38 11.40
C TYR A 209 -2.98 6.56 11.01
N ASP A 210 -3.16 5.25 10.84
CA ASP A 210 -2.12 4.37 10.28
C ASP A 210 -2.12 4.51 8.76
N GLU A 211 -1.00 4.97 8.19
CA GLU A 211 -0.90 5.17 6.73
C GLU A 211 -0.99 3.85 5.98
N LEU A 212 -0.09 2.90 6.30
CA LEU A 212 -0.08 1.61 5.62
C LEU A 212 -0.50 0.50 6.58
N ILE A 213 -1.62 -0.14 6.23
CA ILE A 213 -2.18 -1.28 6.94
C ILE A 213 -2.25 -2.50 6.02
N LEU A 214 -2.20 -3.68 6.61
CA LEU A 214 -2.43 -4.93 5.90
C LEU A 214 -3.89 -5.34 6.06
N VAL A 215 -4.55 -5.61 4.94
CA VAL A 215 -5.97 -6.03 4.91
C VAL A 215 -6.12 -7.41 4.29
N ALA A 216 -7.14 -8.13 4.77
CA ALA A 216 -7.59 -9.42 4.26
C ALA A 216 -9.10 -9.40 4.01
N ASN A 217 -9.61 -10.40 3.28
CA ASN A 217 -11.04 -10.63 3.19
C ASN A 217 -11.51 -11.35 4.47
N LYS A 218 -12.41 -10.70 5.23
CA LYS A 218 -12.94 -11.24 6.50
C LYS A 218 -13.61 -12.61 6.36
N ASN A 219 -14.12 -12.94 5.18
CA ASN A 219 -14.80 -14.21 4.92
C ASN A 219 -13.80 -15.38 4.74
N ASN A 220 -12.53 -15.09 4.54
CA ASN A 220 -11.46 -16.08 4.37
C ASN A 220 -10.64 -16.30 5.65
N LEU A 221 -10.91 -15.55 6.70
CA LEU A 221 -10.27 -15.75 8.01
C LEU A 221 -11.00 -16.87 8.73
N ALA A 222 -10.29 -17.96 9.05
CA ALA A 222 -10.79 -19.10 9.82
C ALA A 222 -10.86 -18.78 11.32
#